data_5ab815b7c57c2ef91a4d7b71ee17cca6
#
_entry.id   5ab815b7c57c2ef91a4d7b71ee17cca6
#
_cell.length_a   1.000
_cell.length_b   1.000
_cell.length_c   1.000
_cell.angle_alpha   90.00
_cell.angle_beta   90.00
_cell.angle_gamma   90.00
#
_symmetry.space_group_name_H-M   'P 1'
#
loop_
_entity.id
_entity.type
_entity.pdbx_description
1 polymer ?
#
loop_
_entity_poly.entity_id
_entity_poly.type
_entity_poly.pdbx_seq_one_letter_code
_entity_poly.pdbx_strand_id
1 'polypeptide(L)'
;MKSIYRLLLALLIGISLPSAGHAQFVDAPKREYRAVWLTTIKGLDWPKEEHRGNAAAQQTHLRTILDSLQAIHVNTVLLQTRIRGDVIYPSAIEPFAPVFTGRHGMAPDYDPLAFAIDECHKRGMQLHAWLVTIPLGDVQYVRGHGKRSLPVSKPKQCTRFKGAWYMEPSHPATAEHLGALVEEMVTQYDLDGIHFDYIRYPEGNATYPDAARYNKDRRGMSKADWRRANVTCLMRTLYGKVKALKPWVCVSAATLGKHDDVARYSSYGWNAYHTVHQEAQKWLREGIADALFPMIYYADNHFYPFVADWGEHSYGRHIVAGMGTYQLHEEEKNWPLEEVMRQLHVVRAHPKVAGTAQFRSQFVTANVKGVYDLLQYTNPYPALVPAMSWLGDTPPSVPTGLHVVTDKYATTLTWDSCEGVTYNIYSSDTYPVDITNPANLCQAYSRESSYTESCPSLARPCHYAITAIDRYGNESAPVQWQDTKSLVVIKSLKK
;
A
#
# COMPACT_ATOMS: atom_id res chain seq x y z
N MET A 1 -68.49 -21.37 -10.37
CA MET A 1 -67.44 -21.72 -9.36
C MET A 1 -66.06 -22.05 -9.96
N LYS A 2 -65.94 -22.75 -11.09
CA LYS A 2 -64.63 -23.05 -11.72
C LYS A 2 -63.87 -21.85 -12.29
N SER A 3 -64.54 -20.73 -12.60
CA SER A 3 -63.91 -19.54 -13.16
C SER A 3 -63.25 -18.62 -12.10
N ILE A 4 -63.79 -18.61 -10.89
CA ILE A 4 -63.28 -17.80 -9.76
C ILE A 4 -62.02 -18.42 -9.18
N TYR A 5 -61.88 -19.74 -9.18
CA TYR A 5 -60.66 -20.44 -8.73
C TYR A 5 -59.45 -20.23 -9.67
N ARG A 6 -59.67 -19.99 -10.99
CA ARG A 6 -58.60 -19.68 -11.94
C ARG A 6 -58.13 -18.23 -11.82
N LEU A 7 -59.00 -17.31 -11.41
CA LEU A 7 -58.63 -15.91 -11.17
C LEU A 7 -57.84 -15.79 -9.82
N LEU A 8 -58.26 -16.53 -8.81
CA LEU A 8 -57.54 -16.55 -7.53
C LEU A 8 -56.18 -17.23 -7.62
N LEU A 9 -56.00 -18.26 -8.46
CA LEU A 9 -54.70 -18.88 -8.70
C LEU A 9 -53.79 -18.00 -9.52
N ALA A 10 -54.31 -17.17 -10.44
CA ALA A 10 -53.52 -16.18 -11.19
C ALA A 10 -53.10 -15.01 -10.30
N LEU A 11 -53.87 -14.64 -9.27
CA LEU A 11 -53.50 -13.58 -8.32
C LEU A 11 -52.48 -14.03 -7.27
N LEU A 12 -52.38 -15.32 -7.00
CA LEU A 12 -51.40 -15.89 -6.04
C LEU A 12 -50.02 -16.14 -6.67
N ILE A 13 -49.92 -16.18 -8.01
CA ILE A 13 -48.65 -16.30 -8.72
C ILE A 13 -47.98 -14.92 -8.95
N GLY A 14 -48.74 -13.82 -8.72
CA GLY A 14 -48.23 -12.45 -8.75
C GLY A 14 -47.58 -11.94 -7.45
N ILE A 15 -47.52 -12.76 -6.40
CA ILE A 15 -46.75 -12.42 -5.18
C ILE A 15 -45.29 -12.77 -5.41
N SER A 16 -44.57 -11.77 -5.92
CA SER A 16 -43.15 -11.50 -5.67
C SER A 16 -42.35 -12.73 -5.19
N LEU A 17 -41.73 -13.43 -6.14
CA LEU A 17 -40.42 -13.97 -5.84
C LEU A 17 -39.62 -12.78 -5.30
N PRO A 18 -39.06 -12.83 -4.08
CA PRO A 18 -38.04 -11.87 -3.72
C PRO A 18 -37.01 -12.00 -4.84
N SER A 19 -36.80 -10.94 -5.60
CA SER A 19 -35.62 -10.83 -6.42
C SER A 19 -34.52 -11.18 -5.43
N ALA A 20 -33.83 -12.31 -5.64
CA ALA A 20 -32.58 -12.58 -4.96
C ALA A 20 -31.75 -11.33 -5.28
N GLY A 21 -31.76 -10.38 -4.34
CA GLY A 21 -30.92 -9.20 -4.45
C GLY A 21 -29.52 -9.77 -4.58
N HIS A 22 -29.01 -9.79 -5.78
CA HIS A 22 -27.58 -10.00 -5.97
C HIS A 22 -26.98 -8.89 -5.13
N ALA A 23 -26.31 -9.27 -4.04
CA ALA A 23 -25.59 -8.32 -3.22
C ALA A 23 -24.65 -7.60 -4.18
N GLN A 24 -25.04 -6.37 -4.58
CA GLN A 24 -24.25 -5.59 -5.50
C GLN A 24 -22.94 -5.29 -4.79
N PHE A 25 -21.83 -5.67 -5.38
CA PHE A 25 -20.52 -5.33 -4.86
C PHE A 25 -20.42 -3.81 -4.76
N VAL A 26 -19.85 -3.28 -3.67
CA VAL A 26 -19.66 -1.83 -3.53
C VAL A 26 -18.78 -1.36 -4.67
N ASP A 27 -19.25 -0.34 -5.40
CA ASP A 27 -18.54 0.21 -6.55
C ASP A 27 -17.12 0.64 -6.17
N ALA A 28 -16.20 0.45 -7.10
CA ALA A 28 -14.81 0.85 -6.93
C ALA A 28 -14.73 2.39 -6.79
N PRO A 29 -14.23 2.92 -5.65
CA PRO A 29 -14.17 4.36 -5.45
C PRO A 29 -13.04 4.98 -6.27
N LYS A 30 -13.15 6.29 -6.57
CA LYS A 30 -12.08 7.07 -7.20
C LYS A 30 -10.78 7.07 -6.38
N ARG A 31 -10.89 7.00 -5.05
CA ARG A 31 -9.75 7.06 -4.13
C ARG A 31 -9.79 5.90 -3.14
N GLU A 32 -8.79 5.04 -3.24
CA GLU A 32 -8.53 3.97 -2.26
C GLU A 32 -7.09 3.47 -2.39
N TYR A 33 -6.50 2.97 -1.32
CA TYR A 33 -5.28 2.16 -1.40
C TYR A 33 -5.59 0.80 -2.02
N ARG A 34 -4.93 0.49 -3.12
CA ARG A 34 -4.82 -0.85 -3.71
C ARG A 34 -3.37 -1.27 -3.62
N ALA A 35 -2.98 -1.66 -2.40
CA ALA A 35 -1.58 -1.90 -2.10
C ALA A 35 -1.23 -3.39 -2.14
N VAL A 36 0.07 -3.66 -2.32
CA VAL A 36 0.64 -5.01 -2.25
C VAL A 36 1.99 -4.97 -1.54
N TRP A 37 2.26 -5.94 -0.67
CA TRP A 37 3.60 -6.19 -0.16
C TRP A 37 4.39 -7.03 -1.16
N LEU A 38 5.58 -6.55 -1.51
CA LEU A 38 6.55 -7.22 -2.37
C LEU A 38 7.80 -7.53 -1.54
N THR A 39 7.97 -8.82 -1.19
CA THR A 39 9.07 -9.26 -0.33
C THR A 39 10.35 -9.49 -1.11
N THR A 40 11.49 -9.19 -0.48
CA THR A 40 12.81 -9.55 -1.01
C THR A 40 13.49 -10.64 -0.19
N ILE A 41 13.07 -10.84 1.06
CA ILE A 41 13.65 -11.85 1.94
C ILE A 41 13.63 -13.23 1.29
N LYS A 42 14.80 -13.89 1.24
CA LYS A 42 15.00 -15.22 0.66
C LYS A 42 14.54 -15.36 -0.80
N GLY A 43 14.31 -14.25 -1.50
CA GLY A 43 13.79 -14.29 -2.87
C GLY A 43 12.35 -14.79 -2.99
N LEU A 44 11.53 -14.59 -1.93
CA LEU A 44 10.15 -15.09 -1.92
C LEU A 44 9.30 -14.50 -3.06
N ASP A 45 9.40 -13.18 -3.29
CA ASP A 45 8.74 -12.53 -4.43
C ASP A 45 9.80 -12.10 -5.47
N TRP A 46 10.76 -11.25 -5.06
CA TRP A 46 11.79 -10.68 -5.93
C TRP A 46 13.08 -10.33 -5.18
N PRO A 47 14.29 -10.55 -5.81
CA PRO A 47 14.49 -11.38 -6.98
C PRO A 47 14.40 -12.88 -6.64
N LYS A 48 14.07 -13.72 -7.61
CA LYS A 48 14.11 -15.17 -7.41
C LYS A 48 15.54 -15.67 -7.28
N GLU A 49 15.70 -16.84 -6.65
CA GLU A 49 17.03 -17.41 -6.37
C GLU A 49 17.80 -17.70 -7.66
N GLU A 50 17.15 -18.19 -8.68
CA GLU A 50 17.69 -18.46 -10.00
C GLU A 50 18.19 -17.21 -10.76
N HIS A 51 17.76 -16.03 -10.34
CA HIS A 51 18.19 -14.74 -10.91
C HIS A 51 19.40 -14.13 -10.19
N ARG A 52 19.95 -14.77 -9.16
CA ARG A 52 21.10 -14.23 -8.40
C ARG A 52 22.30 -13.96 -9.30
N GLY A 53 22.87 -12.76 -9.16
CA GLY A 53 24.00 -12.32 -9.97
C GLY A 53 23.68 -11.98 -11.43
N ASN A 54 22.40 -12.00 -11.82
CA ASN A 54 21.96 -11.65 -13.17
C ASN A 54 21.01 -10.43 -13.12
N ALA A 55 21.59 -9.23 -13.28
CA ALA A 55 20.86 -7.96 -13.22
C ALA A 55 19.71 -7.89 -14.25
N ALA A 56 19.96 -8.34 -15.48
CA ALA A 56 18.93 -8.31 -16.55
C ALA A 56 17.73 -9.21 -16.21
N ALA A 57 17.97 -10.41 -15.69
CA ALA A 57 16.89 -11.32 -15.27
C ALA A 57 16.10 -10.75 -14.09
N GLN A 58 16.79 -10.13 -13.10
CA GLN A 58 16.16 -9.48 -11.96
C GLN A 58 15.26 -8.32 -12.39
N GLN A 59 15.76 -7.45 -13.25
CA GLN A 59 15.02 -6.32 -13.79
C GLN A 59 13.81 -6.74 -14.62
N THR A 60 13.97 -7.73 -15.50
CA THR A 60 12.87 -8.28 -16.31
C THR A 60 11.79 -8.88 -15.42
N HIS A 61 12.17 -9.66 -14.40
CA HIS A 61 11.22 -10.26 -13.47
C HIS A 61 10.43 -9.20 -12.70
N LEU A 62 11.08 -8.12 -12.22
CA LEU A 62 10.36 -7.03 -11.54
C LEU A 62 9.35 -6.36 -12.46
N ARG A 63 9.74 -6.05 -13.73
CA ARG A 63 8.81 -5.50 -14.71
C ARG A 63 7.59 -6.40 -14.91
N THR A 64 7.78 -7.71 -15.06
CA THR A 64 6.68 -8.67 -15.19
C THR A 64 5.73 -8.63 -14.00
N ILE A 65 6.26 -8.57 -12.77
CA ILE A 65 5.43 -8.43 -11.57
C ILE A 65 4.64 -7.12 -11.61
N LEU A 66 5.30 -6.00 -11.89
CA LEU A 66 4.67 -4.68 -11.90
C LEU A 66 3.64 -4.52 -13.03
N ASP A 67 3.89 -5.09 -14.22
CA ASP A 67 2.92 -5.11 -15.33
C ASP A 67 1.65 -5.87 -14.92
N SER A 68 1.81 -7.02 -14.28
CA SER A 68 0.67 -7.79 -13.75
C SER A 68 -0.11 -7.01 -12.68
N LEU A 69 0.57 -6.31 -11.79
CA LEU A 69 -0.06 -5.49 -10.75
C LEU A 69 -0.76 -4.25 -11.34
N GLN A 70 -0.19 -3.63 -12.37
CA GLN A 70 -0.81 -2.52 -13.10
C GLN A 70 -2.12 -2.94 -13.77
N ALA A 71 -2.15 -4.13 -14.37
CA ALA A 71 -3.33 -4.65 -15.07
C ALA A 71 -4.55 -4.87 -14.15
N ILE A 72 -4.35 -5.00 -12.85
CA ILE A 72 -5.40 -5.06 -11.82
C ILE A 72 -5.52 -3.77 -11.01
N HIS A 73 -4.96 -2.69 -11.53
CA HIS A 73 -5.02 -1.34 -10.96
C HIS A 73 -4.49 -1.22 -9.51
N VAL A 74 -3.45 -1.98 -9.16
CA VAL A 74 -2.65 -1.71 -7.95
C VAL A 74 -2.00 -0.34 -8.09
N ASN A 75 -2.05 0.47 -7.04
CA ASN A 75 -1.51 1.83 -7.04
C ASN A 75 -0.40 2.07 -6.01
N THR A 76 -0.11 1.09 -5.15
CA THR A 76 0.92 1.22 -4.11
C THR A 76 1.68 -0.09 -3.92
N VAL A 77 3.00 -0.05 -4.04
CA VAL A 77 3.89 -1.19 -3.80
C VAL A 77 4.70 -0.95 -2.52
N LEU A 78 4.56 -1.84 -1.54
CA LEU A 78 5.36 -1.85 -0.32
C LEU A 78 6.56 -2.78 -0.57
N LEU A 79 7.68 -2.23 -1.06
CA LEU A 79 8.87 -3.01 -1.41
C LEU A 79 9.76 -3.22 -0.19
N GLN A 80 10.06 -4.48 0.17
CA GLN A 80 10.94 -4.79 1.28
C GLN A 80 12.39 -4.37 0.97
N THR A 81 12.78 -3.22 1.51
CA THR A 81 14.04 -2.52 1.24
C THR A 81 15.11 -2.80 2.28
N ARG A 82 14.71 -2.97 3.55
CA ARG A 82 15.56 -3.42 4.67
C ARG A 82 15.03 -4.74 5.21
N ILE A 83 15.90 -5.75 5.31
CA ILE A 83 15.48 -7.13 5.60
C ILE A 83 15.83 -7.52 7.05
N ARG A 84 17.13 -7.61 7.39
CA ARG A 84 17.63 -8.10 8.69
C ARG A 84 18.92 -7.39 9.11
N GLY A 85 18.90 -6.04 9.11
CA GLY A 85 20.12 -5.24 9.34
C GLY A 85 21.00 -5.19 8.09
N ASP A 86 20.37 -5.34 6.93
CA ASP A 86 20.93 -5.20 5.62
C ASP A 86 19.88 -4.62 4.64
N VAL A 87 20.31 -4.06 3.54
CA VAL A 87 19.49 -3.28 2.62
C VAL A 87 19.68 -3.71 1.18
N ILE A 88 18.80 -3.27 0.28
CA ILE A 88 18.84 -3.59 -1.16
C ILE A 88 19.26 -2.40 -2.04
N TYR A 89 19.91 -1.41 -1.45
CA TYR A 89 20.40 -0.22 -2.13
C TYR A 89 21.82 0.13 -1.64
N PRO A 90 22.61 0.92 -2.36
CA PRO A 90 23.90 1.40 -1.89
C PRO A 90 23.75 2.24 -0.61
N SER A 91 24.20 1.71 0.52
CA SER A 91 24.12 2.34 1.83
C SER A 91 25.50 2.47 2.47
N ALA A 92 25.76 3.62 3.10
CA ALA A 92 26.93 3.83 3.94
C ALA A 92 26.75 3.25 5.37
N ILE A 93 25.52 2.86 5.73
CA ILE A 93 25.13 2.51 7.11
C ILE A 93 25.02 1.01 7.31
N GLU A 94 24.31 0.29 6.44
CA GLU A 94 24.09 -1.15 6.52
C GLU A 94 24.64 -1.89 5.27
N PRO A 95 25.06 -3.16 5.42
CA PRO A 95 25.59 -3.92 4.29
C PRO A 95 24.49 -4.26 3.28
N PHE A 96 24.90 -4.57 2.05
CA PHE A 96 23.99 -5.05 1.03
C PHE A 96 23.48 -6.47 1.35
N ALA A 97 22.19 -6.69 1.18
CA ALA A 97 21.57 -7.99 1.39
C ALA A 97 22.03 -9.03 0.34
N PRO A 98 22.23 -10.30 0.74
CA PRO A 98 22.75 -11.32 -0.16
C PRO A 98 21.75 -11.80 -1.22
N VAL A 99 20.49 -11.36 -1.16
CA VAL A 99 19.43 -11.88 -2.02
C VAL A 99 19.69 -11.64 -3.52
N PHE A 100 20.38 -10.53 -3.87
CA PHE A 100 20.67 -10.17 -5.27
C PHE A 100 21.90 -10.91 -5.86
N THR A 101 22.92 -11.16 -5.05
CA THR A 101 24.21 -11.71 -5.51
C THR A 101 24.54 -13.08 -4.92
N GLY A 102 23.80 -13.53 -3.92
CA GLY A 102 24.14 -14.72 -3.13
C GLY A 102 25.27 -14.49 -2.10
N ARG A 103 25.82 -13.26 -2.01
CA ARG A 103 26.95 -12.93 -1.15
C ARG A 103 26.64 -11.78 -0.22
N HIS A 104 26.84 -11.97 1.07
CA HIS A 104 26.63 -10.93 2.09
C HIS A 104 27.50 -9.69 1.82
N GLY A 105 26.87 -8.52 1.79
CA GLY A 105 27.52 -7.22 1.61
C GLY A 105 28.05 -6.95 0.21
N MET A 106 27.73 -7.78 -0.77
CA MET A 106 28.06 -7.57 -2.18
C MET A 106 26.89 -6.95 -2.91
N ALA A 107 27.08 -5.75 -3.48
CA ALA A 107 26.08 -5.09 -4.30
C ALA A 107 25.98 -5.75 -5.70
N PRO A 108 24.81 -5.75 -6.33
CA PRO A 108 24.67 -6.03 -7.75
C PRO A 108 25.21 -4.86 -8.61
N ASP A 109 25.25 -5.05 -9.93
CA ASP A 109 25.78 -4.05 -10.88
C ASP A 109 24.82 -2.88 -11.17
N TYR A 110 23.74 -2.76 -10.38
CA TYR A 110 22.74 -1.69 -10.49
C TYR A 110 22.19 -1.38 -9.10
N ASP A 111 21.41 -0.29 -8.97
CA ASP A 111 20.68 0.06 -7.75
C ASP A 111 19.25 -0.50 -7.83
N PRO A 112 18.91 -1.58 -7.08
CA PRO A 112 17.61 -2.20 -7.12
C PRO A 112 16.47 -1.29 -6.62
N LEU A 113 16.74 -0.41 -5.65
CA LEU A 113 15.72 0.50 -5.14
C LEU A 113 15.41 1.62 -6.12
N ALA A 114 16.45 2.27 -6.69
CA ALA A 114 16.25 3.28 -7.71
C ALA A 114 15.50 2.72 -8.93
N PHE A 115 15.90 1.54 -9.40
CA PHE A 115 15.22 0.83 -10.49
C PHE A 115 13.75 0.55 -10.19
N ALA A 116 13.43 0.06 -8.99
CA ALA A 116 12.06 -0.25 -8.61
C ALA A 116 11.18 1.00 -8.51
N ILE A 117 11.72 2.12 -7.99
CA ILE A 117 11.02 3.41 -7.94
C ILE A 117 10.66 3.87 -9.37
N ASP A 118 11.64 3.89 -10.27
CA ASP A 118 11.45 4.31 -11.66
C ASP A 118 10.38 3.45 -12.37
N GLU A 119 10.46 2.13 -12.23
CA GLU A 119 9.49 1.21 -12.84
C GLU A 119 8.08 1.30 -12.22
N CYS A 120 7.94 1.59 -10.92
CA CYS A 120 6.65 1.87 -10.30
C CYS A 120 6.05 3.19 -10.81
N HIS A 121 6.84 4.25 -10.83
CA HIS A 121 6.39 5.58 -11.27
C HIS A 121 5.97 5.60 -12.74
N LYS A 122 6.67 4.89 -13.63
CA LYS A 122 6.26 4.72 -15.05
C LYS A 122 4.87 4.10 -15.19
N ARG A 123 4.42 3.34 -14.20
CA ARG A 123 3.12 2.65 -14.19
C ARG A 123 2.06 3.38 -13.37
N GLY A 124 2.35 4.60 -12.88
CA GLY A 124 1.45 5.35 -12.02
C GLY A 124 1.26 4.73 -10.63
N MET A 125 2.24 3.98 -10.15
CA MET A 125 2.23 3.37 -8.81
C MET A 125 3.15 4.13 -7.86
N GLN A 126 2.72 4.30 -6.61
CA GLN A 126 3.58 4.73 -5.52
C GLN A 126 4.48 3.58 -5.04
N LEU A 127 5.74 3.89 -4.68
CA LEU A 127 6.62 2.96 -4.00
C LEU A 127 6.89 3.43 -2.58
N HIS A 128 6.51 2.58 -1.60
CA HIS A 128 6.87 2.76 -0.20
C HIS A 128 8.03 1.81 0.15
N ALA A 129 9.14 2.36 0.65
CA ALA A 129 10.25 1.53 1.14
C ALA A 129 9.84 0.84 2.45
N TRP A 130 9.76 -0.49 2.41
CA TRP A 130 9.38 -1.31 3.57
C TRP A 130 10.62 -1.76 4.35
N LEU A 131 10.69 -1.31 5.61
CA LEU A 131 11.80 -1.58 6.52
C LEU A 131 11.36 -2.53 7.64
N VAL A 132 11.98 -3.71 7.72
CA VAL A 132 11.95 -4.56 8.92
C VAL A 132 12.89 -3.93 9.94
N THR A 133 12.37 -3.34 11.02
CA THR A 133 13.13 -2.43 11.91
C THR A 133 13.96 -3.15 12.96
N ILE A 134 13.35 -3.87 13.88
CA ILE A 134 13.99 -4.42 15.08
C ILE A 134 14.75 -5.74 14.83
N PRO A 135 14.22 -6.72 14.06
CA PRO A 135 14.93 -7.98 13.80
C PRO A 135 16.21 -7.82 12.97
N LEU A 136 17.26 -8.57 13.35
CA LEU A 136 18.56 -8.61 12.66
C LEU A 136 18.91 -10.00 12.11
N GLY A 137 18.01 -10.98 12.27
CA GLY A 137 18.19 -12.35 11.81
C GLY A 137 18.75 -13.30 12.86
N ASP A 138 18.90 -14.56 12.45
CA ASP A 138 19.50 -15.58 13.28
C ASP A 138 21.03 -15.43 13.37
N VAL A 139 21.65 -16.26 14.21
CA VAL A 139 23.10 -16.23 14.44
C VAL A 139 23.90 -16.51 13.18
N GLN A 140 23.41 -17.40 12.31
CA GLN A 140 24.10 -17.77 11.07
C GLN A 140 24.05 -16.62 10.07
N TYR A 141 22.90 -15.97 9.91
CA TYR A 141 22.73 -14.81 9.06
C TYR A 141 23.66 -13.66 9.46
N VAL A 142 23.68 -13.33 10.75
CA VAL A 142 24.57 -12.29 11.32
C VAL A 142 26.04 -12.61 11.06
N ARG A 143 26.46 -13.88 11.24
CA ARG A 143 27.83 -14.34 10.94
C ARG A 143 28.21 -14.15 9.47
N GLY A 144 27.27 -14.33 8.54
CA GLY A 144 27.48 -14.12 7.11
C GLY A 144 27.92 -12.70 6.76
N HIS A 145 27.41 -11.69 7.45
CA HIS A 145 27.85 -10.29 7.30
C HIS A 145 29.16 -9.95 8.01
N GLY A 146 29.64 -10.82 8.92
CA GLY A 146 30.90 -10.65 9.66
C GLY A 146 30.95 -9.33 10.43
N LYS A 147 32.05 -8.59 10.29
CA LYS A 147 32.26 -7.29 10.96
C LYS A 147 31.28 -6.19 10.55
N ARG A 148 30.58 -6.35 9.42
CA ARG A 148 29.58 -5.39 8.93
C ARG A 148 28.24 -5.54 9.62
N SER A 149 27.97 -6.68 10.27
CA SER A 149 26.71 -6.88 11.00
C SER A 149 26.66 -6.00 12.26
N LEU A 150 25.50 -5.46 12.53
CA LEU A 150 25.26 -4.58 13.69
C LEU A 150 25.57 -5.29 15.03
N PRO A 151 25.19 -6.57 15.27
CA PRO A 151 25.56 -7.28 16.49
C PRO A 151 27.06 -7.42 16.73
N VAL A 152 27.89 -7.42 15.69
CA VAL A 152 29.35 -7.49 15.81
C VAL A 152 29.97 -6.10 15.94
N SER A 153 29.54 -5.14 15.12
CA SER A 153 30.10 -3.78 15.12
C SER A 153 29.63 -2.92 16.28
N LYS A 154 28.38 -3.11 16.73
CA LYS A 154 27.75 -2.32 17.81
C LYS A 154 26.98 -3.21 18.80
N PRO A 155 27.65 -4.17 19.49
CA PRO A 155 26.98 -5.20 20.28
C PRO A 155 26.12 -4.65 21.42
N LYS A 156 26.43 -3.46 21.97
CA LYS A 156 25.64 -2.83 23.05
C LYS A 156 24.24 -2.36 22.62
N GLN A 157 24.01 -2.21 21.31
CA GLN A 157 22.73 -1.82 20.74
C GLN A 157 21.86 -3.02 20.37
N CYS A 158 22.38 -4.23 20.53
CA CYS A 158 21.75 -5.46 20.08
C CYS A 158 21.51 -6.42 21.23
N THR A 159 20.45 -7.17 21.14
CA THR A 159 20.04 -8.19 22.11
C THR A 159 19.83 -9.52 21.41
N ARG A 160 20.41 -10.59 21.93
CA ARG A 160 20.13 -11.95 21.49
C ARG A 160 18.96 -12.52 22.29
N PHE A 161 17.93 -12.97 21.59
CA PHE A 161 16.74 -13.53 22.21
C PHE A 161 16.20 -14.68 21.35
N LYS A 162 15.89 -15.83 21.98
CA LYS A 162 15.33 -17.03 21.30
C LYS A 162 16.07 -17.42 20.00
N GLY A 163 17.40 -17.39 20.01
CA GLY A 163 18.22 -17.80 18.87
C GLY A 163 18.43 -16.75 17.77
N ALA A 164 17.78 -15.61 17.85
CA ALA A 164 17.91 -14.51 16.90
C ALA A 164 18.46 -13.23 17.54
N TRP A 165 18.94 -12.32 16.71
CA TRP A 165 19.41 -11.01 17.10
C TRP A 165 18.37 -9.93 16.78
N TYR A 166 18.30 -8.94 17.67
CA TYR A 166 17.39 -7.81 17.58
C TYR A 166 18.11 -6.52 17.93
N MET A 167 17.77 -5.42 17.30
CA MET A 167 18.07 -4.10 17.86
C MET A 167 17.31 -3.95 19.18
N GLU A 168 17.92 -3.29 20.17
CA GLU A 168 17.29 -3.08 21.47
C GLU A 168 16.32 -1.87 21.41
N PRO A 169 15.00 -2.06 21.48
CA PRO A 169 14.05 -0.96 21.28
C PRO A 169 14.20 0.18 22.32
N SER A 170 14.67 -0.13 23.52
CA SER A 170 14.90 0.84 24.59
C SER A 170 16.23 1.58 24.50
N HIS A 171 17.13 1.20 23.55
CA HIS A 171 18.43 1.84 23.44
C HIS A 171 18.34 3.09 22.53
N PRO A 172 18.77 4.29 23.00
CA PRO A 172 18.71 5.51 22.19
C PRO A 172 19.37 5.38 20.82
N ALA A 173 20.52 4.68 20.76
CA ALA A 173 21.21 4.46 19.49
C ALA A 173 20.44 3.59 18.47
N THR A 174 19.35 2.90 18.87
CA THR A 174 18.45 2.23 17.93
C THR A 174 17.68 3.27 17.10
N ALA A 175 17.16 4.30 17.75
CA ALA A 175 16.47 5.40 17.06
C ALA A 175 17.44 6.23 16.21
N GLU A 176 18.67 6.44 16.68
CA GLU A 176 19.72 7.12 15.93
C GLU A 176 20.11 6.35 14.66
N HIS A 177 20.35 5.04 14.79
CA HIS A 177 20.74 4.19 13.66
C HIS A 177 19.64 4.08 12.59
N LEU A 178 18.41 3.74 13.01
CA LEU A 178 17.28 3.65 12.09
C LEU A 178 16.92 5.03 11.51
N GLY A 179 17.08 6.09 12.31
CA GLY A 179 16.88 7.45 11.85
C GLY A 179 17.88 7.86 10.78
N ALA A 180 19.17 7.54 10.95
CA ALA A 180 20.18 7.82 9.93
C ALA A 180 19.91 7.04 8.63
N LEU A 181 19.45 5.80 8.72
CA LEU A 181 19.07 4.98 7.56
C LEU A 181 17.88 5.58 6.81
N VAL A 182 16.87 6.05 7.54
CA VAL A 182 15.71 6.74 6.96
C VAL A 182 16.10 8.05 6.30
N GLU A 183 16.97 8.85 6.94
CA GLU A 183 17.50 10.09 6.36
C GLU A 183 18.27 9.81 5.07
N GLU A 184 19.12 8.78 5.05
CA GLU A 184 19.84 8.34 3.85
C GLU A 184 18.89 8.04 2.71
N MET A 185 17.87 7.18 2.94
CA MET A 185 16.91 6.80 1.91
C MET A 185 16.06 7.98 1.41
N VAL A 186 15.50 8.77 2.33
CA VAL A 186 14.61 9.89 1.97
C VAL A 186 15.39 10.98 1.20
N THR A 187 16.66 11.16 1.54
CA THR A 187 17.51 12.14 0.82
C THR A 187 17.88 11.68 -0.58
N GLN A 188 18.23 10.40 -0.73
CA GLN A 188 18.79 9.86 -1.99
C GLN A 188 17.71 9.47 -3.01
N TYR A 189 16.50 9.10 -2.57
CA TYR A 189 15.49 8.52 -3.43
C TYR A 189 14.18 9.33 -3.46
N ASP A 190 13.50 9.28 -4.60
CA ASP A 190 12.17 9.87 -4.80
C ASP A 190 11.07 8.90 -4.31
N LEU A 191 11.07 8.61 -3.00
CA LEU A 191 10.09 7.74 -2.36
C LEU A 191 8.76 8.44 -2.16
N ASP A 192 7.66 7.69 -2.30
CA ASP A 192 6.31 8.14 -1.96
C ASP A 192 5.98 7.83 -0.50
N GLY A 193 6.61 6.81 0.09
CA GLY A 193 6.42 6.46 1.49
C GLY A 193 7.57 5.66 2.11
N ILE A 194 7.58 5.66 3.43
CA ILE A 194 8.37 4.77 4.28
C ILE A 194 7.39 3.92 5.08
N HIS A 195 7.57 2.60 5.04
CA HIS A 195 6.71 1.63 5.71
C HIS A 195 7.50 0.82 6.75
N PHE A 196 7.22 1.05 8.04
CA PHE A 196 7.91 0.36 9.13
C PHE A 196 7.21 -0.94 9.49
N ASP A 197 7.95 -2.04 9.45
CA ASP A 197 7.49 -3.33 9.95
C ASP A 197 8.35 -3.79 11.13
N TYR A 198 7.78 -4.64 11.98
CA TYR A 198 8.42 -5.10 13.23
C TYR A 198 8.91 -3.96 14.14
N ILE A 199 8.28 -2.77 14.05
CA ILE A 199 8.51 -1.67 15.00
C ILE A 199 7.79 -2.00 16.32
N ARG A 200 8.32 -3.01 17.01
CA ARG A 200 7.71 -3.65 18.18
C ARG A 200 8.71 -4.57 18.90
N TYR A 201 8.39 -4.94 20.12
CA TYR A 201 9.13 -6.01 20.81
C TYR A 201 8.88 -7.37 20.15
N PRO A 202 9.86 -8.31 20.24
CA PRO A 202 9.68 -9.68 19.77
C PRO A 202 8.51 -10.39 20.47
N GLU A 203 7.93 -11.36 19.80
CA GLU A 203 6.88 -12.19 20.39
C GLU A 203 7.41 -13.08 21.53
N GLY A 204 6.55 -13.35 22.52
CA GLY A 204 6.91 -14.13 23.70
C GLY A 204 7.99 -13.46 24.54
N ASN A 205 7.94 -12.13 24.66
CA ASN A 205 8.94 -11.26 25.26
C ASN A 205 8.92 -11.20 26.79
N ALA A 206 8.19 -12.10 27.48
CA ALA A 206 8.14 -12.12 28.95
C ALA A 206 9.55 -12.21 29.55
N THR A 207 10.43 -13.01 28.93
CA THR A 207 11.83 -13.23 29.35
C THR A 207 12.83 -12.41 28.53
N TYR A 208 12.39 -11.37 27.81
CA TYR A 208 13.27 -10.51 27.06
C TYR A 208 14.24 -9.79 28.02
N PRO A 209 15.56 -9.75 27.73
CA PRO A 209 16.59 -9.39 28.73
C PRO A 209 16.80 -7.86 28.83
N ASP A 210 15.72 -7.09 29.03
CA ASP A 210 15.72 -5.63 29.17
C ASP A 210 15.63 -5.15 30.65
N ALA A 211 15.65 -6.05 31.63
CA ALA A 211 15.43 -5.73 33.04
C ALA A 211 16.36 -4.65 33.59
N ALA A 212 17.64 -4.70 33.24
CA ALA A 212 18.64 -3.73 33.72
C ALA A 212 18.33 -2.32 33.20
N ARG A 213 17.92 -2.19 31.94
CA ARG A 213 17.51 -0.91 31.33
C ARG A 213 16.20 -0.41 31.94
N TYR A 214 15.21 -1.29 32.07
CA TYR A 214 13.96 -0.97 32.74
C TYR A 214 14.19 -0.41 34.14
N ASN A 215 14.96 -1.07 34.97
CA ASN A 215 15.24 -0.62 36.34
C ASN A 215 15.94 0.75 36.39
N LYS A 216 16.78 1.05 35.39
CA LYS A 216 17.48 2.33 35.29
C LYS A 216 16.57 3.47 34.81
N ASP A 217 15.63 3.22 33.88
CA ASP A 217 14.91 4.29 33.11
C ASP A 217 13.39 4.20 33.20
N ARG A 218 12.84 3.40 34.10
CA ARG A 218 11.37 3.17 34.18
C ARG A 218 10.55 4.40 34.57
N ARG A 219 11.12 5.41 35.23
CA ARG A 219 10.42 6.65 35.62
C ARG A 219 9.05 6.42 36.26
N GLY A 220 8.91 5.39 37.11
CA GLY A 220 7.65 5.00 37.75
C GLY A 220 6.67 4.20 36.89
N MET A 221 6.96 3.97 35.63
CA MET A 221 6.10 3.18 34.71
C MET A 221 6.15 1.69 35.03
N SER A 222 5.06 0.96 34.70
CA SER A 222 5.09 -0.49 34.61
C SER A 222 6.04 -0.91 33.48
N LYS A 223 6.52 -2.16 33.51
CA LYS A 223 7.39 -2.68 32.44
C LYS A 223 6.71 -2.66 31.06
N ALA A 224 5.41 -2.93 31.00
CA ALA A 224 4.64 -2.90 29.76
C ALA A 224 4.51 -1.47 29.21
N ASP A 225 4.18 -0.49 30.08
CA ASP A 225 4.09 0.91 29.68
C ASP A 225 5.42 1.49 29.23
N TRP A 226 6.51 1.14 29.95
CA TRP A 226 7.86 1.53 29.56
C TRP A 226 8.25 0.99 28.18
N ARG A 227 7.92 -0.26 27.87
CA ARG A 227 8.16 -0.85 26.55
C ARG A 227 7.34 -0.14 25.47
N ARG A 228 6.05 0.12 25.71
CA ARG A 228 5.20 0.90 24.78
C ARG A 228 5.76 2.30 24.54
N ALA A 229 6.19 2.97 25.60
CA ALA A 229 6.80 4.29 25.49
C ALA A 229 8.08 4.29 24.64
N ASN A 230 8.94 3.26 24.75
CA ASN A 230 10.14 3.12 23.92
C ASN A 230 9.79 2.94 22.44
N VAL A 231 8.84 2.07 22.11
CA VAL A 231 8.41 1.84 20.73
C VAL A 231 7.75 3.10 20.15
N THR A 232 6.91 3.79 20.92
CA THR A 232 6.29 5.07 20.51
C THR A 232 7.34 6.18 20.34
N CYS A 233 8.36 6.23 21.20
CA CYS A 233 9.46 7.18 21.04
C CYS A 233 10.26 6.92 19.76
N LEU A 234 10.53 5.65 19.44
CA LEU A 234 11.18 5.26 18.20
C LEU A 234 10.34 5.72 16.98
N MET A 235 9.05 5.41 16.95
CA MET A 235 8.16 5.82 15.86
C MET A 235 8.13 7.34 15.69
N ARG A 236 8.03 8.09 16.78
CA ARG A 236 8.06 9.56 16.76
C ARG A 236 9.36 10.11 16.18
N THR A 237 10.50 9.54 16.57
CA THR A 237 11.80 9.95 16.04
C THR A 237 11.91 9.72 14.55
N LEU A 238 11.51 8.54 14.08
CA LEU A 238 11.57 8.20 12.65
C LEU A 238 10.61 9.07 11.83
N TYR A 239 9.37 9.28 12.31
CA TYR A 239 8.41 10.18 11.69
C TYR A 239 8.97 11.60 11.55
N GLY A 240 9.52 12.15 12.63
CA GLY A 240 10.08 13.50 12.64
C GLY A 240 11.22 13.68 11.63
N LYS A 241 12.07 12.67 11.48
CA LYS A 241 13.18 12.70 10.51
C LYS A 241 12.69 12.70 9.05
N VAL A 242 11.70 11.87 8.73
CA VAL A 242 11.09 11.88 7.39
C VAL A 242 10.46 13.23 7.09
N LYS A 243 9.61 13.74 8.01
CA LYS A 243 8.86 14.98 7.79
C LYS A 243 9.74 16.24 7.73
N ALA A 244 10.87 16.22 8.40
CA ALA A 244 11.85 17.32 8.32
C ALA A 244 12.53 17.43 6.95
N LEU A 245 12.67 16.31 6.21
CA LEU A 245 13.33 16.27 4.90
C LEU A 245 12.32 16.41 3.75
N LYS A 246 11.30 15.54 3.74
CA LYS A 246 10.27 15.50 2.72
C LYS A 246 8.90 15.30 3.39
N PRO A 247 8.19 16.38 3.74
CA PRO A 247 6.96 16.30 4.51
C PRO A 247 5.83 15.51 3.81
N TRP A 248 5.88 15.42 2.48
CA TRP A 248 4.91 14.67 1.68
C TRP A 248 5.13 13.14 1.68
N VAL A 249 6.29 12.64 2.07
CA VAL A 249 6.56 11.20 2.12
C VAL A 249 5.66 10.57 3.18
N CYS A 250 4.79 9.63 2.78
CA CYS A 250 3.88 8.93 3.68
C CYS A 250 4.65 8.07 4.67
N VAL A 251 4.45 8.29 5.97
CA VAL A 251 5.05 7.46 7.02
C VAL A 251 4.00 6.49 7.55
N SER A 252 4.22 5.21 7.30
CA SER A 252 3.29 4.15 7.66
C SER A 252 3.94 3.02 8.45
N ALA A 253 3.11 2.19 9.09
CA ALA A 253 3.61 1.01 9.78
C ALA A 253 2.68 -0.20 9.60
N ALA A 254 3.29 -1.40 9.47
CA ALA A 254 2.60 -2.66 9.68
C ALA A 254 2.38 -2.90 11.17
N THR A 255 1.14 -3.17 11.55
CA THR A 255 0.76 -3.49 12.92
C THR A 255 0.18 -4.88 13.00
N LEU A 256 0.10 -5.47 14.21
CA LEU A 256 -0.72 -6.67 14.35
C LEU A 256 -2.17 -6.32 13.98
N GLY A 257 -2.86 -7.26 13.37
CA GLY A 257 -4.23 -7.06 12.89
C GLY A 257 -5.24 -6.69 13.97
N LYS A 258 -4.94 -7.03 15.22
CA LYS A 258 -5.71 -6.73 16.41
C LYS A 258 -4.90 -5.74 17.26
N HIS A 259 -5.46 -4.54 17.50
CA HIS A 259 -4.80 -3.57 18.37
C HIS A 259 -4.86 -4.01 19.82
N ASP A 260 -6.07 -4.24 20.31
CA ASP A 260 -6.38 -4.74 21.64
C ASP A 260 -7.62 -5.63 21.57
N ASP A 261 -8.06 -6.18 22.70
CA ASP A 261 -9.35 -6.86 22.81
C ASP A 261 -10.49 -5.84 22.69
N VAL A 262 -11.54 -6.19 21.96
CA VAL A 262 -12.70 -5.33 21.75
C VAL A 262 -13.92 -5.90 22.47
N ALA A 263 -14.66 -5.03 23.17
CA ALA A 263 -15.82 -5.46 23.98
C ALA A 263 -16.94 -6.11 23.14
N ARG A 264 -17.05 -5.73 21.85
CA ARG A 264 -18.08 -6.25 20.93
C ARG A 264 -17.84 -7.69 20.46
N TYR A 265 -16.62 -8.20 20.68
CA TYR A 265 -16.25 -9.54 20.21
C TYR A 265 -15.32 -10.23 21.19
N SER A 266 -15.73 -11.41 21.65
CA SER A 266 -14.94 -12.22 22.57
C SER A 266 -13.75 -12.86 21.87
N SER A 267 -12.62 -12.16 21.88
CA SER A 267 -11.36 -12.63 21.33
C SER A 267 -10.23 -12.20 22.24
N TYR A 268 -9.63 -13.16 22.92
CA TYR A 268 -8.59 -12.92 23.90
C TYR A 268 -7.21 -13.23 23.35
N GLY A 269 -6.18 -12.56 23.90
CA GLY A 269 -4.80 -12.92 23.71
C GLY A 269 -4.08 -12.07 22.68
N TRP A 270 -3.43 -12.67 21.72
CA TRP A 270 -2.42 -12.08 20.87
C TRP A 270 -2.85 -10.79 20.15
N ASN A 271 -2.38 -9.65 20.66
CA ASN A 271 -2.69 -8.31 20.14
C ASN A 271 -1.46 -7.39 20.17
N ALA A 272 -1.55 -6.24 19.50
CA ALA A 272 -0.45 -5.29 19.37
C ALA A 272 -0.07 -4.66 20.71
N TYR A 273 -1.06 -4.23 21.49
CA TYR A 273 -0.88 -3.45 22.70
C TYR A 273 -0.20 -4.24 23.83
N HIS A 274 -0.69 -5.45 24.11
CA HIS A 274 -0.20 -6.26 25.22
C HIS A 274 0.92 -7.21 24.83
N THR A 275 0.85 -7.85 23.66
CA THR A 275 1.79 -8.93 23.31
C THR A 275 3.13 -8.41 22.82
N VAL A 276 3.13 -7.35 22.01
CA VAL A 276 4.34 -6.82 21.36
C VAL A 276 4.61 -5.36 21.69
N HIS A 277 3.83 -4.77 22.60
CA HIS A 277 3.98 -3.39 23.08
C HIS A 277 3.92 -2.33 21.96
N GLN A 278 3.05 -2.54 20.97
CA GLN A 278 2.84 -1.67 19.83
C GLN A 278 1.55 -0.86 20.04
N GLU A 279 1.68 0.37 20.56
CA GLU A 279 0.56 1.27 20.90
C GLU A 279 0.14 2.10 19.67
N ALA A 280 -0.23 1.41 18.57
CA ALA A 280 -0.33 2.02 17.25
C ALA A 280 -1.52 3.00 17.09
N GLN A 281 -2.66 2.77 17.74
CA GLN A 281 -3.76 3.75 17.72
C GLN A 281 -3.36 5.10 18.34
N LYS A 282 -2.45 5.08 19.32
CA LYS A 282 -1.87 6.32 19.86
C LYS A 282 -1.01 7.05 18.84
N TRP A 283 -0.30 6.34 17.95
CA TRP A 283 0.51 6.99 16.91
C TRP A 283 -0.34 7.79 15.93
N LEU A 284 -1.54 7.29 15.58
CA LEU A 284 -2.50 8.03 14.75
C LEU A 284 -3.04 9.25 15.51
N ARG A 285 -3.45 9.07 16.76
CA ARG A 285 -3.98 10.16 17.60
C ARG A 285 -2.97 11.29 17.82
N GLU A 286 -1.69 10.96 17.97
CA GLU A 286 -0.60 11.92 18.15
C GLU A 286 -0.06 12.46 16.82
N GLY A 287 -0.54 11.96 15.68
CA GLY A 287 -0.12 12.40 14.36
C GLY A 287 1.33 12.04 14.02
N ILE A 288 1.86 10.94 14.56
CA ILE A 288 3.21 10.40 14.28
C ILE A 288 3.20 9.19 13.36
N ALA A 289 2.07 8.93 12.69
CA ALA A 289 1.90 8.04 11.56
C ALA A 289 0.86 8.63 10.62
N ASP A 290 1.08 8.56 9.32
CA ASP A 290 0.13 8.99 8.29
C ASP A 290 -0.84 7.88 7.93
N ALA A 291 -0.35 6.63 7.94
CA ALA A 291 -1.15 5.44 7.67
C ALA A 291 -0.73 4.26 8.54
N LEU A 292 -1.67 3.38 8.85
CA LEU A 292 -1.38 2.07 9.41
C LEU A 292 -1.93 0.97 8.52
N PHE A 293 -1.17 -0.11 8.44
CA PHE A 293 -1.48 -1.31 7.66
C PHE A 293 -1.61 -2.49 8.64
N PRO A 294 -2.73 -2.61 9.38
CA PRO A 294 -2.94 -3.72 10.29
C PRO A 294 -3.03 -5.04 9.50
N MET A 295 -2.18 -6.01 9.88
CA MET A 295 -2.11 -7.35 9.28
C MET A 295 -3.28 -8.21 9.77
N ILE A 296 -4.48 -7.99 9.21
CA ILE A 296 -5.72 -8.67 9.63
C ILE A 296 -5.85 -9.98 8.85
N TYR A 297 -4.90 -10.91 9.05
CA TYR A 297 -4.84 -12.19 8.35
C TYR A 297 -5.74 -13.24 9.01
N TYR A 298 -6.98 -12.85 9.28
CA TYR A 298 -8.01 -13.65 9.91
C TYR A 298 -9.17 -13.90 8.95
N ALA A 299 -9.85 -15.03 9.09
CA ALA A 299 -11.06 -15.34 8.36
C ALA A 299 -12.31 -15.13 9.21
N ASP A 300 -13.45 -15.16 8.57
CA ASP A 300 -14.78 -15.15 9.19
C ASP A 300 -14.96 -13.98 10.17
N ASN A 301 -15.68 -14.23 11.25
CA ASN A 301 -16.00 -13.23 12.28
C ASN A 301 -14.79 -12.64 13.01
N HIS A 302 -13.56 -13.15 12.78
CA HIS A 302 -12.34 -12.59 13.36
C HIS A 302 -11.80 -11.39 12.59
N PHE A 303 -12.23 -11.17 11.35
CA PHE A 303 -11.78 -10.04 10.53
C PHE A 303 -12.55 -8.75 10.84
N TYR A 304 -13.88 -8.82 10.82
CA TYR A 304 -14.76 -7.65 10.78
C TYR A 304 -14.70 -6.74 12.01
N PRO A 305 -14.70 -7.28 13.26
CA PRO A 305 -14.64 -6.43 14.45
C PRO A 305 -13.37 -5.61 14.55
N PHE A 306 -12.24 -6.15 14.05
CA PHE A 306 -10.95 -5.48 14.12
C PHE A 306 -10.77 -4.46 13.00
N VAL A 307 -11.30 -4.70 11.80
CA VAL A 307 -11.38 -3.66 10.75
C VAL A 307 -12.19 -2.47 11.25
N ALA A 308 -13.33 -2.72 11.89
CA ALA A 308 -14.17 -1.67 12.47
C ALA A 308 -13.43 -0.90 13.59
N ASP A 309 -12.77 -1.60 14.50
CA ASP A 309 -11.97 -0.99 15.58
C ASP A 309 -10.87 -0.07 15.02
N TRP A 310 -10.12 -0.51 14.01
CA TRP A 310 -9.12 0.30 13.35
C TRP A 310 -9.72 1.55 12.69
N GLY A 311 -10.83 1.41 11.98
CA GLY A 311 -11.53 2.53 11.34
C GLY A 311 -12.05 3.55 12.36
N GLU A 312 -12.65 3.10 13.47
CA GLU A 312 -13.14 3.94 14.56
C GLU A 312 -12.03 4.75 15.23
N HIS A 313 -10.81 4.19 15.30
CA HIS A 313 -9.63 4.81 15.89
C HIS A 313 -8.62 5.33 14.85
N SER A 314 -9.10 5.70 13.66
CA SER A 314 -8.24 6.27 12.59
C SER A 314 -7.76 7.68 12.88
N TYR A 315 -8.49 8.45 13.68
CA TYR A 315 -8.18 9.85 14.01
C TYR A 315 -7.91 10.72 12.78
N GLY A 316 -8.63 10.46 11.67
CA GLY A 316 -8.45 11.16 10.41
C GLY A 316 -7.20 10.77 9.61
N ARG A 317 -6.49 9.73 10.02
CA ARG A 317 -5.37 9.13 9.28
C ARG A 317 -5.83 7.91 8.47
N HIS A 318 -4.98 7.42 7.58
CA HIS A 318 -5.35 6.30 6.72
C HIS A 318 -5.22 4.96 7.46
N ILE A 319 -6.26 4.15 7.35
CA ILE A 319 -6.24 2.73 7.71
C ILE A 319 -6.33 1.92 6.43
N VAL A 320 -5.34 1.05 6.19
CA VAL A 320 -5.30 0.16 5.03
C VAL A 320 -5.33 -1.28 5.53
N ALA A 321 -6.43 -1.98 5.31
CA ALA A 321 -6.60 -3.33 5.83
C ALA A 321 -5.64 -4.31 5.14
N GLY A 322 -4.74 -4.91 5.91
CA GLY A 322 -3.86 -5.98 5.43
C GLY A 322 -4.64 -7.27 5.23
N MET A 323 -4.67 -7.76 4.00
CA MET A 323 -5.37 -8.95 3.57
C MET A 323 -4.45 -10.16 3.52
N GLY A 324 -4.82 -11.26 4.16
CA GLY A 324 -4.05 -12.49 4.16
C GLY A 324 -4.26 -13.34 2.90
N THR A 325 -4.01 -12.80 1.71
CA THR A 325 -4.20 -13.52 0.43
C THR A 325 -3.36 -14.79 0.30
N TYR A 326 -2.23 -14.86 0.99
CA TYR A 326 -1.41 -16.09 1.05
C TYR A 326 -2.18 -17.27 1.70
N GLN A 327 -3.16 -16.98 2.57
CA GLN A 327 -3.99 -18.01 3.22
C GLN A 327 -4.90 -18.78 2.24
N LEU A 328 -5.05 -18.30 0.99
CA LEU A 328 -5.73 -19.02 -0.07
C LEU A 328 -4.97 -20.27 -0.50
N HIS A 329 -3.64 -20.28 -0.34
CA HIS A 329 -2.79 -21.39 -0.76
C HIS A 329 -3.10 -22.67 0.03
N GLU A 330 -3.06 -23.82 -0.64
CA GLU A 330 -3.40 -25.13 -0.04
C GLU A 330 -2.46 -25.54 1.10
N GLU A 331 -1.19 -25.13 1.04
CA GLU A 331 -0.18 -25.38 2.08
C GLU A 331 -0.35 -24.46 3.31
N GLU A 332 -1.20 -23.43 3.22
CA GLU A 332 -1.51 -22.51 4.30
C GLU A 332 -2.85 -22.86 4.95
N LYS A 333 -3.79 -21.93 5.05
CA LYS A 333 -5.12 -22.17 5.61
C LYS A 333 -6.15 -22.65 4.60
N ASN A 334 -5.79 -22.67 3.32
CA ASN A 334 -6.65 -23.10 2.23
C ASN A 334 -8.02 -22.39 2.17
N TRP A 335 -8.02 -21.07 2.46
CA TRP A 335 -9.27 -20.29 2.45
C TRP A 335 -10.01 -20.39 1.12
N PRO A 336 -11.35 -20.34 1.14
CA PRO A 336 -12.11 -20.15 -0.09
C PRO A 336 -11.94 -18.72 -0.58
N LEU A 337 -12.06 -18.50 -1.91
CA LEU A 337 -11.91 -17.18 -2.53
C LEU A 337 -12.98 -16.18 -2.02
N GLU A 338 -14.17 -16.69 -1.71
CA GLU A 338 -15.30 -15.93 -1.18
C GLU A 338 -14.95 -15.20 0.13
N GLU A 339 -13.99 -15.73 0.90
CA GLU A 339 -13.52 -15.04 2.11
C GLU A 339 -12.84 -13.72 1.75
N VAL A 340 -11.93 -13.72 0.79
CA VAL A 340 -11.27 -12.51 0.31
C VAL A 340 -12.28 -11.55 -0.32
N MET A 341 -13.23 -12.07 -1.09
CA MET A 341 -14.30 -11.26 -1.70
C MET A 341 -15.14 -10.54 -0.64
N ARG A 342 -15.59 -11.25 0.41
CA ARG A 342 -16.36 -10.64 1.52
C ARG A 342 -15.55 -9.57 2.25
N GLN A 343 -14.28 -9.83 2.52
CA GLN A 343 -13.39 -8.88 3.19
C GLN A 343 -13.20 -7.60 2.36
N LEU A 344 -12.97 -7.72 1.04
CA LEU A 344 -12.88 -6.57 0.12
C LEU A 344 -14.16 -5.73 0.15
N HIS A 345 -15.32 -6.38 0.08
CA HIS A 345 -16.61 -5.70 0.12
C HIS A 345 -16.81 -4.91 1.42
N VAL A 346 -16.52 -5.52 2.56
CA VAL A 346 -16.68 -4.87 3.88
C VAL A 346 -15.71 -3.70 4.03
N VAL A 347 -14.45 -3.84 3.59
CA VAL A 347 -13.46 -2.76 3.63
C VAL A 347 -13.93 -1.56 2.80
N ARG A 348 -14.42 -1.77 1.58
CA ARG A 348 -14.95 -0.69 0.74
C ARG A 348 -16.20 -0.03 1.30
N ALA A 349 -17.06 -0.80 1.96
CA ALA A 349 -18.25 -0.27 2.62
C ALA A 349 -17.94 0.54 3.88
N HIS A 350 -16.73 0.42 4.45
CA HIS A 350 -16.37 1.09 5.70
C HIS A 350 -15.80 2.50 5.45
N PRO A 351 -16.51 3.59 5.85
CA PRO A 351 -16.16 4.96 5.44
C PRO A 351 -14.84 5.51 5.98
N LYS A 352 -14.24 4.83 6.99
CA LYS A 352 -12.99 5.25 7.63
C LYS A 352 -11.82 4.30 7.35
N VAL A 353 -12.00 3.34 6.43
CA VAL A 353 -10.93 2.46 5.97
C VAL A 353 -10.55 2.87 4.55
N ALA A 354 -9.29 3.18 4.35
CA ALA A 354 -8.79 3.83 3.14
C ALA A 354 -8.45 2.87 2.00
N GLY A 355 -8.66 1.56 2.18
CA GLY A 355 -8.39 0.53 1.18
C GLY A 355 -7.74 -0.73 1.74
N THR A 356 -7.13 -1.52 0.87
CA THR A 356 -6.55 -2.82 1.20
C THR A 356 -5.09 -2.95 0.77
N ALA A 357 -4.35 -3.84 1.44
CA ALA A 357 -3.01 -4.25 1.05
C ALA A 357 -2.93 -5.79 1.05
N GLN A 358 -2.53 -6.38 -0.07
CA GLN A 358 -2.48 -7.83 -0.24
C GLN A 358 -1.15 -8.40 0.24
N PHE A 359 -1.16 -9.36 1.14
CA PHE A 359 0.04 -10.07 1.54
C PHE A 359 0.06 -11.47 0.91
N ARG A 360 0.86 -11.72 -0.12
CA ARG A 360 1.88 -10.88 -0.76
C ARG A 360 1.79 -11.01 -2.29
N SER A 361 2.60 -10.28 -3.02
CA SER A 361 2.53 -10.16 -4.49
C SER A 361 2.55 -11.49 -5.23
N GLN A 362 3.36 -12.47 -4.82
CA GLN A 362 3.44 -13.78 -5.47
C GLN A 362 2.08 -14.51 -5.51
N PHE A 363 1.29 -14.46 -4.44
CA PHE A 363 -0.01 -15.17 -4.40
C PHE A 363 -1.04 -14.48 -5.29
N VAL A 364 -0.94 -13.16 -5.41
CA VAL A 364 -1.79 -12.37 -6.31
C VAL A 364 -1.40 -12.65 -7.77
N THR A 365 -0.14 -12.48 -8.15
CA THR A 365 0.31 -12.65 -9.55
C THR A 365 0.26 -14.09 -10.03
N ALA A 366 0.34 -15.07 -9.12
CA ALA A 366 0.11 -16.48 -9.43
C ALA A 366 -1.37 -16.86 -9.53
N ASN A 367 -2.28 -15.91 -9.36
CA ASN A 367 -3.73 -16.11 -9.43
C ASN A 367 -4.24 -17.26 -8.54
N VAL A 368 -3.70 -17.37 -7.31
CA VAL A 368 -4.06 -18.48 -6.41
C VAL A 368 -5.57 -18.45 -6.16
N LYS A 369 -6.24 -19.55 -6.50
CA LYS A 369 -7.71 -19.71 -6.47
C LYS A 369 -8.51 -18.61 -7.19
N GLY A 370 -7.92 -17.91 -8.15
CA GLY A 370 -8.61 -16.86 -8.90
C GLY A 370 -8.59 -15.48 -8.22
N VAL A 371 -7.69 -15.24 -7.27
CA VAL A 371 -7.62 -13.94 -6.58
C VAL A 371 -7.20 -12.78 -7.50
N TYR A 372 -6.39 -13.05 -8.52
CA TYR A 372 -6.05 -12.05 -9.54
C TYR A 372 -7.29 -11.62 -10.33
N ASP A 373 -8.06 -12.60 -10.81
CA ASP A 373 -9.29 -12.35 -11.57
C ASP A 373 -10.33 -11.63 -10.70
N LEU A 374 -10.43 -12.00 -9.41
CA LEU A 374 -11.29 -11.29 -8.45
C LEU A 374 -10.86 -9.81 -8.32
N LEU A 375 -9.57 -9.54 -8.16
CA LEU A 375 -9.07 -8.18 -8.04
C LEU A 375 -9.26 -7.39 -9.34
N GLN A 376 -9.07 -7.99 -10.50
CA GLN A 376 -9.37 -7.38 -11.80
C GLN A 376 -10.84 -7.01 -11.93
N TYR A 377 -11.74 -7.92 -11.54
CA TYR A 377 -13.18 -7.68 -11.56
C TYR A 377 -13.61 -6.56 -10.59
N THR A 378 -13.05 -6.55 -9.39
CA THR A 378 -13.41 -5.58 -8.34
C THR A 378 -12.73 -4.23 -8.49
N ASN A 379 -11.68 -4.13 -9.31
CA ASN A 379 -10.95 -2.91 -9.63
C ASN A 379 -11.04 -2.60 -11.14
N PRO A 380 -12.22 -2.30 -11.69
CA PRO A 380 -12.38 -2.15 -13.14
C PRO A 380 -11.71 -0.88 -13.70
N TYR A 381 -11.36 0.07 -12.84
CA TYR A 381 -10.76 1.36 -13.20
C TYR A 381 -9.56 1.67 -12.29
N PRO A 382 -8.61 2.51 -12.72
CA PRO A 382 -7.58 3.04 -11.84
C PRO A 382 -8.18 3.77 -10.63
N ALA A 383 -7.43 3.86 -9.54
CA ALA A 383 -7.81 4.65 -8.38
C ALA A 383 -6.63 5.48 -7.88
N LEU A 384 -6.94 6.69 -7.41
CA LEU A 384 -5.96 7.54 -6.75
C LEU A 384 -5.77 7.11 -5.29
N VAL A 385 -4.57 7.23 -4.77
CA VAL A 385 -4.32 7.11 -3.34
C VAL A 385 -5.03 8.26 -2.62
N PRO A 386 -5.69 8.02 -1.47
CA PRO A 386 -6.31 9.09 -0.69
C PRO A 386 -5.32 10.18 -0.29
N ALA A 387 -5.76 11.45 -0.36
CA ALA A 387 -4.91 12.60 -0.04
C ALA A 387 -4.61 12.67 1.46
N MET A 388 -3.39 13.10 1.80
CA MET A 388 -2.95 13.36 3.16
C MET A 388 -3.29 14.81 3.57
N SER A 389 -4.58 15.16 3.58
CA SER A 389 -5.08 16.53 3.82
C SER A 389 -4.63 17.16 5.15
N TRP A 390 -4.25 16.35 6.14
CA TRP A 390 -3.68 16.84 7.41
C TRP A 390 -2.25 17.39 7.29
N LEU A 391 -1.57 17.18 6.14
CA LEU A 391 -0.25 17.75 5.85
C LEU A 391 -0.32 18.98 4.94
N GLY A 392 -1.45 19.16 4.26
CA GLY A 392 -1.73 20.25 3.34
C GLY A 392 -2.96 19.91 2.50
N ASP A 393 -3.87 20.86 2.31
CA ASP A 393 -5.14 20.68 1.61
C ASP A 393 -5.33 21.67 0.44
N THR A 394 -4.28 22.40 0.08
CA THR A 394 -4.32 23.36 -1.03
C THR A 394 -4.04 22.63 -2.34
N PRO A 395 -5.03 22.54 -3.26
CA PRO A 395 -4.82 21.92 -4.56
C PRO A 395 -3.77 22.67 -5.40
N PRO A 396 -3.02 21.96 -6.26
CA PRO A 396 -2.12 22.60 -7.21
C PRO A 396 -2.88 23.42 -8.27
N SER A 397 -2.16 24.26 -9.01
CA SER A 397 -2.72 25.04 -10.12
C SER A 397 -3.28 24.12 -11.21
N VAL A 398 -4.35 24.58 -11.86
CA VAL A 398 -4.96 23.90 -13.01
C VAL A 398 -3.93 23.85 -14.16
N PRO A 399 -3.76 22.71 -14.85
CA PRO A 399 -2.92 22.61 -16.03
C PRO A 399 -3.37 23.60 -17.12
N THR A 400 -2.40 24.18 -17.85
CA THR A 400 -2.65 25.13 -18.95
C THR A 400 -2.16 24.56 -20.28
N GLY A 401 -2.49 25.24 -21.41
CA GLY A 401 -1.99 24.88 -22.72
C GLY A 401 -2.52 23.54 -23.27
N LEU A 402 -3.67 23.04 -22.81
CA LEU A 402 -4.23 21.78 -23.32
C LEU A 402 -4.52 21.88 -24.82
N HIS A 403 -3.82 21.07 -25.60
CA HIS A 403 -3.98 20.91 -27.02
C HIS A 403 -4.28 19.46 -27.37
N VAL A 404 -5.24 19.22 -28.27
CA VAL A 404 -5.66 17.88 -28.65
C VAL A 404 -5.63 17.74 -30.15
N VAL A 405 -4.92 16.73 -30.63
CA VAL A 405 -4.83 16.36 -32.05
C VAL A 405 -5.37 14.96 -32.22
N THR A 406 -6.37 14.81 -33.10
CA THR A 406 -6.94 13.51 -33.44
C THR A 406 -6.71 13.22 -34.92
N ASP A 407 -6.13 12.09 -35.21
CA ASP A 407 -6.04 11.54 -36.56
C ASP A 407 -6.80 10.19 -36.65
N LYS A 408 -6.63 9.46 -37.74
CA LYS A 408 -7.32 8.17 -37.95
C LYS A 408 -6.76 7.01 -37.07
N TYR A 409 -5.65 7.21 -36.39
CA TYR A 409 -4.98 6.17 -35.61
C TYR A 409 -5.00 6.44 -34.13
N ALA A 410 -4.96 7.71 -33.72
CA ALA A 410 -4.80 8.08 -32.32
C ALA A 410 -5.36 9.48 -32.01
N THR A 411 -5.65 9.71 -30.75
CA THR A 411 -5.82 11.05 -30.17
C THR A 411 -4.64 11.33 -29.25
N THR A 412 -3.92 12.42 -29.51
CA THR A 412 -2.79 12.87 -28.69
C THR A 412 -3.16 14.17 -27.99
N LEU A 413 -2.99 14.19 -26.69
CA LEU A 413 -3.14 15.34 -25.80
C LEU A 413 -1.75 15.83 -25.40
N THR A 414 -1.55 17.14 -25.36
CA THR A 414 -0.36 17.79 -24.80
C THR A 414 -0.78 18.99 -23.97
N TRP A 415 -0.01 19.31 -22.93
CA TRP A 415 -0.25 20.46 -22.05
C TRP A 415 1.05 21.00 -21.50
N ASP A 416 1.01 22.19 -20.89
CA ASP A 416 2.19 22.80 -20.28
C ASP A 416 2.63 22.01 -19.05
N SER A 417 3.94 21.70 -18.96
CA SER A 417 4.51 21.02 -17.79
C SER A 417 4.56 21.96 -16.59
N CYS A 418 4.26 21.41 -15.40
CA CYS A 418 4.39 22.10 -14.12
C CYS A 418 5.27 21.29 -13.18
N GLU A 419 6.21 21.94 -12.51
CA GLU A 419 7.12 21.28 -11.59
C GLU A 419 6.40 20.85 -10.30
N GLY A 420 6.80 19.70 -9.74
CA GLY A 420 6.32 19.20 -8.45
C GLY A 420 4.96 18.53 -8.47
N VAL A 421 4.36 18.34 -9.65
CA VAL A 421 3.07 17.63 -9.81
C VAL A 421 3.18 16.46 -10.77
N THR A 422 2.20 15.59 -10.72
CA THR A 422 1.88 14.59 -11.75
C THR A 422 0.48 14.87 -12.28
N TYR A 423 0.07 14.17 -13.33
CA TYR A 423 -1.20 14.44 -14.00
C TYR A 423 -2.11 13.22 -14.00
N ASN A 424 -3.42 13.47 -13.85
CA ASN A 424 -4.44 12.47 -14.08
C ASN A 424 -5.19 12.82 -15.38
N ILE A 425 -5.41 11.81 -16.21
CA ILE A 425 -6.07 11.93 -17.51
C ILE A 425 -7.44 11.25 -17.41
N TYR A 426 -8.46 11.96 -17.83
CA TYR A 426 -9.85 11.49 -17.84
C TYR A 426 -10.41 11.57 -19.24
N SER A 427 -11.27 10.61 -19.61
CA SER A 427 -12.06 10.64 -20.82
C SER A 427 -13.52 10.27 -20.58
N SER A 428 -14.43 10.82 -21.37
CA SER A 428 -15.86 10.52 -21.29
C SER A 428 -16.54 10.80 -22.64
N ASP A 429 -17.65 10.11 -22.91
CA ASP A 429 -18.56 10.44 -24.03
C ASP A 429 -19.52 11.61 -23.69
N THR A 430 -19.47 12.11 -22.47
CA THR A 430 -20.29 13.20 -21.94
C THR A 430 -19.42 14.41 -21.58
N TYR A 431 -19.85 15.61 -21.99
CA TYR A 431 -19.20 16.87 -21.63
C TYR A 431 -20.11 17.73 -20.73
N PRO A 432 -19.58 18.34 -19.66
CA PRO A 432 -18.20 18.25 -19.17
C PRO A 432 -17.86 16.87 -18.64
N VAL A 433 -16.56 16.51 -18.73
CA VAL A 433 -16.05 15.25 -18.15
C VAL A 433 -16.15 15.29 -16.63
N ASP A 434 -16.91 14.37 -16.07
CA ASP A 434 -17.03 14.23 -14.63
C ASP A 434 -15.78 13.52 -14.06
N ILE A 435 -14.88 14.29 -13.47
CA ILE A 435 -13.66 13.75 -12.85
C ILE A 435 -13.93 13.04 -11.51
N THR A 436 -15.15 13.10 -10.97
CA THR A 436 -15.52 12.36 -9.74
C THR A 436 -15.92 10.92 -10.03
N ASN A 437 -16.33 10.64 -11.26
CA ASN A 437 -16.64 9.29 -11.73
C ASN A 437 -15.33 8.50 -11.98
N PRO A 438 -15.03 7.43 -11.23
CA PRO A 438 -13.82 6.65 -11.41
C PRO A 438 -13.71 5.98 -12.78
N ALA A 439 -14.82 5.71 -13.45
CA ALA A 439 -14.85 5.12 -14.81
C ALA A 439 -14.23 6.03 -15.87
N ASN A 440 -14.16 7.33 -15.61
CA ASN A 440 -13.57 8.30 -16.52
C ASN A 440 -12.04 8.43 -16.38
N LEU A 441 -11.44 7.89 -15.31
CA LEU A 441 -10.00 7.95 -15.09
C LEU A 441 -9.27 6.93 -15.97
N CYS A 442 -8.54 7.42 -16.96
CA CYS A 442 -7.79 6.59 -17.91
C CYS A 442 -6.38 6.32 -17.43
N GLN A 443 -5.70 7.35 -16.92
CA GLN A 443 -4.34 7.24 -16.41
C GLN A 443 -4.18 8.11 -15.16
N ALA A 444 -3.57 7.55 -14.12
CA ALA A 444 -3.23 8.24 -12.89
C ALA A 444 -1.73 8.49 -12.80
N TYR A 445 -1.35 9.59 -12.17
CA TYR A 445 0.04 9.94 -11.80
C TYR A 445 1.02 9.98 -12.98
N SER A 446 0.59 10.38 -14.18
CA SER A 446 1.50 10.59 -15.31
C SER A 446 2.54 11.65 -14.97
N ARG A 447 3.80 11.35 -15.22
CA ARG A 447 4.92 12.33 -15.11
C ARG A 447 5.15 13.09 -16.41
N GLU A 448 4.57 12.60 -17.51
CA GLU A 448 4.63 13.21 -18.82
C GLU A 448 3.54 14.27 -18.97
N SER A 449 3.84 15.32 -19.73
CA SER A 449 2.85 16.35 -20.15
C SER A 449 2.22 16.02 -21.49
N SER A 450 2.11 14.75 -21.80
CA SER A 450 1.43 14.22 -22.99
C SER A 450 0.77 12.87 -22.70
N TYR A 451 -0.28 12.58 -23.46
CA TYR A 451 -1.01 11.31 -23.44
C TYR A 451 -1.47 10.96 -24.84
N THR A 452 -1.32 9.71 -25.23
CA THR A 452 -1.79 9.24 -26.53
C THR A 452 -2.70 8.02 -26.34
N GLU A 453 -3.92 8.11 -26.81
CA GLU A 453 -4.88 7.01 -26.89
C GLU A 453 -4.93 6.46 -28.31
N SER A 454 -4.63 5.18 -28.46
CA SER A 454 -4.66 4.49 -29.75
C SER A 454 -6.09 4.12 -30.14
N CYS A 455 -6.45 4.36 -31.40
CA CYS A 455 -7.72 3.95 -31.98
C CYS A 455 -8.96 4.52 -31.27
N PRO A 456 -9.15 5.84 -31.25
CA PRO A 456 -10.40 6.39 -30.75
C PRO A 456 -11.55 5.80 -31.57
N SER A 457 -12.59 5.33 -30.90
CA SER A 457 -13.83 4.96 -31.59
C SER A 457 -14.38 6.20 -32.30
N LEU A 458 -14.20 6.31 -33.57
CA LEU A 458 -14.77 7.41 -34.39
C LEU A 458 -16.30 7.47 -34.31
N ALA A 459 -16.92 6.48 -33.67
CA ALA A 459 -18.37 6.33 -33.55
C ALA A 459 -18.99 7.12 -32.40
N ARG A 460 -18.19 7.57 -31.41
CA ARG A 460 -18.67 8.32 -30.23
C ARG A 460 -17.78 9.52 -29.97
N PRO A 461 -18.32 10.67 -29.49
CA PRO A 461 -17.52 11.78 -29.04
C PRO A 461 -16.65 11.32 -27.85
N CYS A 462 -15.40 11.75 -27.79
CA CYS A 462 -14.53 11.50 -26.68
C CYS A 462 -14.00 12.85 -26.18
N HIS A 463 -14.47 13.26 -25.01
CA HIS A 463 -14.04 14.48 -24.33
C HIS A 463 -12.97 14.14 -23.32
N TYR A 464 -12.05 15.07 -23.09
CA TYR A 464 -10.92 14.85 -22.18
C TYR A 464 -10.85 15.90 -21.09
N ALA A 465 -10.35 15.50 -19.94
CA ALA A 465 -10.00 16.40 -18.85
C ALA A 465 -8.65 15.99 -18.27
N ILE A 466 -7.83 17.00 -17.90
CA ILE A 466 -6.53 16.83 -17.27
C ILE A 466 -6.55 17.55 -15.93
N THR A 467 -6.12 16.89 -14.87
CA THR A 467 -5.87 17.50 -13.56
C THR A 467 -4.41 17.37 -13.19
N ALA A 468 -3.90 18.31 -12.41
CA ALA A 468 -2.63 18.17 -11.69
C ALA A 468 -2.88 17.57 -10.31
N ILE A 469 -1.97 16.75 -9.83
CA ILE A 469 -2.00 16.20 -8.49
C ILE A 469 -0.63 16.41 -7.81
N ASP A 470 -0.64 16.95 -6.60
CA ASP A 470 0.57 17.20 -5.83
C ASP A 470 1.04 15.96 -5.06
N ARG A 471 2.17 16.09 -4.36
CA ARG A 471 2.79 15.00 -3.58
C ARG A 471 2.00 14.64 -2.32
N TYR A 472 1.02 15.45 -1.89
CA TYR A 472 0.11 15.15 -0.77
C TYR A 472 -1.16 14.42 -1.25
N GLY A 473 -1.36 14.33 -2.57
CA GLY A 473 -2.53 13.73 -3.20
C GLY A 473 -3.68 14.71 -3.43
N ASN A 474 -3.46 16.03 -3.29
CA ASN A 474 -4.45 17.05 -3.62
C ASN A 474 -4.53 17.19 -5.14
N GLU A 475 -5.74 17.21 -5.66
CA GLU A 475 -6.04 17.25 -7.09
C GLU A 475 -6.63 18.61 -7.47
N SER A 476 -6.12 19.22 -8.54
CA SER A 476 -6.62 20.48 -9.07
C SER A 476 -8.02 20.35 -9.68
N ALA A 477 -8.65 21.50 -9.94
CA ALA A 477 -9.74 21.54 -10.92
C ALA A 477 -9.22 21.10 -12.30
N PRO A 478 -10.09 20.57 -13.18
CA PRO A 478 -9.68 20.09 -14.49
C PRO A 478 -9.56 21.22 -15.53
N VAL A 479 -8.55 21.14 -16.41
CA VAL A 479 -8.67 21.73 -17.74
C VAL A 479 -9.37 20.72 -18.63
N GLN A 480 -10.31 21.16 -19.47
CA GLN A 480 -11.15 20.26 -20.28
C GLN A 480 -11.12 20.61 -21.76
N TRP A 481 -11.23 19.60 -22.59
CA TRP A 481 -11.38 19.72 -24.03
C TRP A 481 -12.66 19.02 -24.49
N GLN A 482 -13.44 19.73 -25.32
CA GLN A 482 -14.71 19.23 -25.89
C GLN A 482 -14.50 18.79 -27.34
N ASP A 483 -14.84 17.54 -27.67
CA ASP A 483 -14.96 17.11 -29.06
C ASP A 483 -16.23 17.71 -29.68
N THR A 484 -16.02 18.64 -30.59
CA THR A 484 -17.13 19.33 -31.30
C THR A 484 -17.48 18.66 -32.63
N LYS A 485 -16.69 17.70 -33.11
CA LYS A 485 -16.90 17.06 -34.43
C LYS A 485 -18.24 16.32 -34.49
N SER A 486 -18.63 15.66 -33.42
CA SER A 486 -19.91 14.93 -33.33
C SER A 486 -21.15 15.82 -33.33
N LEU A 487 -21.04 17.08 -32.91
CA LEU A 487 -22.16 18.06 -32.96
C LEU A 487 -22.52 18.47 -34.36
N VAL A 488 -21.60 18.41 -35.29
CA VAL A 488 -21.81 18.77 -36.72
C VAL A 488 -22.61 17.68 -37.44
N VAL A 489 -22.36 16.40 -37.15
CA VAL A 489 -23.05 15.26 -37.75
C VAL A 489 -24.53 15.22 -37.35
N ILE A 490 -24.86 15.53 -36.11
CA ILE A 490 -26.24 15.53 -35.60
C ILE A 490 -27.06 16.69 -36.24
N LYS A 491 -26.44 17.82 -36.51
CA LYS A 491 -27.10 18.95 -37.19
C LYS A 491 -27.37 18.68 -38.69
N SER A 492 -26.53 17.85 -39.34
CA SER A 492 -26.71 17.47 -40.74
C SER A 492 -27.78 16.39 -40.97
N LEU A 493 -28.13 15.62 -39.94
CA LEU A 493 -29.19 14.60 -39.96
C LEU A 493 -30.60 15.17 -39.65
N LYS A 494 -30.68 16.44 -39.22
CA LYS A 494 -31.96 17.15 -38.94
C LYS A 494 -32.35 18.15 -40.00
N LYS A 495 -31.71 18.14 -41.15
CA LYS A 495 -32.13 18.85 -42.38
C LYS A 495 -32.53 17.82 -43.43
#